data_658bee18ae2c91494d2445d11665f2dc
#
_entry.id   658bee18ae2c91494d2445d11665f2dc
#
_cell.length_a   1.000
_cell.length_b   1.000
_cell.length_c   1.000
_cell.angle_alpha   90.00
_cell.angle_beta   90.00
_cell.angle_gamma   90.00
#
_symmetry.space_group_name_H-M   'P 1'
#
loop_
_entity.id
_entity.type
_entity.pdbx_description
1 polymer ?
#
loop_
_entity_poly.entity_id
_entity_poly.type
_entity_poly.pdbx_seq_one_letter_code
_entity_poly.pdbx_strand_id
1 'polypeptide(L)'
;MFVVVGLLLSGCGAAGSGNRTLARALPPDAEFTHPGVLVSAGQLEDMRKNVTAGKEPWLTAYLDMRDSKYGAYKYRAEPYEDVHCPAGGKAGQGCAQEREDALAAYTQALLYTVTGKKQHAEKAREIMDAWSAELKRHSGENAALQAGWTGSTWARAAEIVRYSEGAGWPADRVRRFESMLRTAHLPEVARKVPDVNGDRDLVATDAAIGIAVFLDDHDTFDKALARFRDRVPAYFYLDKDGRLPLTPAGSGITTPQRLTSYWHRQTTFKSGVTQETCRDVEHVGHAVAATAHIAETARHQGVDLYSETEDRLAAALDLHAGLQNSGRAPAWLCGGEVEGKLGPVLEIAVHRGIGGPATRKLAERTRPAGTNDLFVAWETLTHGG
;
A
#
# COMPACT_ATOMS: atom_id res chain seq x y z
N MET A 1 -3.96 -54.14 56.02
CA MET A 1 -2.77 -54.03 55.19
C MET A 1 -3.26 -53.93 53.74
N PHE A 2 -3.55 -52.71 53.31
CA PHE A 2 -4.05 -52.42 51.95
C PHE A 2 -2.90 -51.85 51.11
N VAL A 3 -2.58 -52.54 50.01
CA VAL A 3 -1.61 -52.08 49.02
C VAL A 3 -2.35 -51.26 47.99
N VAL A 4 -1.97 -49.96 47.85
CA VAL A 4 -2.46 -49.11 46.79
C VAL A 4 -1.44 -49.14 45.65
N VAL A 5 -1.88 -49.65 44.49
CA VAL A 5 -1.10 -49.65 43.24
C VAL A 5 -1.41 -48.32 42.53
N GLY A 6 -0.42 -47.45 42.39
CA GLY A 6 -0.51 -46.22 41.61
C GLY A 6 -0.29 -46.50 40.12
N LEU A 7 -1.26 -46.20 39.27
CA LEU A 7 -1.09 -46.15 37.82
C LEU A 7 -0.48 -44.82 37.40
N LEU A 8 0.69 -44.86 36.80
CA LEU A 8 1.31 -43.73 36.08
C LEU A 8 0.70 -43.65 34.68
N LEU A 9 -0.13 -42.63 34.46
CA LEU A 9 -0.59 -42.22 33.13
C LEU A 9 0.45 -41.35 32.46
N SER A 10 1.15 -41.86 31.47
CA SER A 10 2.01 -41.08 30.57
C SER A 10 1.13 -40.21 29.65
N GLY A 11 1.12 -38.93 29.90
CA GLY A 11 0.46 -37.98 29.00
C GLY A 11 1.28 -37.74 27.73
N CYS A 12 0.78 -38.18 26.58
CA CYS A 12 1.26 -37.72 25.29
C CYS A 12 0.92 -36.24 25.14
N GLY A 13 1.96 -35.41 25.11
CA GLY A 13 1.82 -34.00 24.76
C GLY A 13 1.38 -33.85 23.32
N ALA A 14 0.16 -33.41 23.10
CA ALA A 14 -0.32 -32.95 21.79
C ALA A 14 0.45 -31.66 21.45
N ALA A 15 1.22 -31.67 20.36
CA ALA A 15 1.77 -30.47 19.76
C ALA A 15 0.61 -29.55 19.36
N GLY A 16 0.44 -28.45 20.05
CA GLY A 16 -0.53 -27.43 19.73
C GLY A 16 -0.24 -26.83 18.38
N SER A 17 -1.04 -27.17 17.37
CA SER A 17 -1.18 -26.35 16.17
C SER A 17 -1.72 -24.99 16.62
N GLY A 18 -0.87 -23.97 16.70
CA GLY A 18 -1.28 -22.62 16.99
C GLY A 18 -2.24 -22.14 15.90
N ASN A 19 -3.54 -22.21 16.19
CA ASN A 19 -4.55 -21.51 15.41
C ASN A 19 -4.23 -20.01 15.52
N ARG A 20 -3.54 -19.44 14.52
CA ARG A 20 -3.45 -17.99 14.38
C ARG A 20 -4.89 -17.50 14.17
N THR A 21 -5.47 -16.90 15.18
CA THR A 21 -6.78 -16.26 15.08
C THR A 21 -6.61 -15.08 14.12
N LEU A 22 -7.36 -15.07 13.02
CA LEU A 22 -7.38 -13.93 12.10
C LEU A 22 -7.75 -12.67 12.91
N ALA A 23 -7.06 -11.57 12.63
CA ALA A 23 -7.37 -10.29 13.27
C ALA A 23 -8.86 -9.96 13.02
N ARG A 24 -9.58 -9.67 14.09
CA ARG A 24 -11.02 -9.44 14.03
C ARG A 24 -11.31 -8.18 13.23
N ALA A 25 -12.34 -8.20 12.38
CA ALA A 25 -12.91 -6.99 11.79
C ALA A 25 -13.36 -6.02 12.89
N LEU A 26 -13.42 -4.74 12.57
CA LEU A 26 -13.93 -3.73 13.52
C LEU A 26 -15.36 -4.08 13.95
N PRO A 27 -15.73 -3.81 15.22
CA PRO A 27 -17.14 -3.79 15.59
C PRO A 27 -17.93 -2.82 14.70
N PRO A 28 -19.17 -3.14 14.30
CA PRO A 28 -19.95 -2.30 13.39
C PRO A 28 -20.20 -0.86 13.87
N ASP A 29 -20.09 -0.64 15.17
CA ASP A 29 -20.27 0.63 15.88
C ASP A 29 -18.94 1.28 16.32
N ALA A 30 -17.79 0.71 15.96
CA ALA A 30 -16.51 1.31 16.26
C ALA A 30 -16.28 2.53 15.36
N GLU A 31 -15.91 3.67 15.95
CA GLU A 31 -15.49 4.84 15.18
C GLU A 31 -14.10 4.61 14.56
N PHE A 32 -13.89 5.08 13.34
CA PHE A 32 -12.55 5.09 12.75
C PHE A 32 -11.65 6.11 13.47
N THR A 33 -10.35 5.81 13.50
CA THR A 33 -9.32 6.73 14.00
C THR A 33 -8.87 7.65 12.88
N HIS A 34 -8.85 8.97 13.12
CA HIS A 34 -8.46 9.98 12.14
C HIS A 34 -7.39 10.96 12.68
N PRO A 35 -6.42 11.40 11.84
CA PRO A 35 -6.07 10.76 10.58
C PRO A 35 -5.57 9.33 10.83
N GLY A 36 -5.91 8.43 9.90
CA GLY A 36 -5.64 7.01 10.06
C GLY A 36 -5.35 6.28 8.74
N VAL A 37 -5.31 7.00 7.61
CA VAL A 37 -4.92 6.44 6.30
C VAL A 37 -3.42 6.59 6.13
N LEU A 38 -2.70 5.49 6.16
CA LEU A 38 -1.24 5.35 6.06
C LEU A 38 -0.47 5.98 7.24
N VAL A 39 -0.89 7.12 7.73
CA VAL A 39 -0.25 7.85 8.84
C VAL A 39 -1.26 8.19 9.92
N SER A 40 -0.83 8.10 11.17
CA SER A 40 -1.61 8.53 12.33
C SER A 40 -1.22 9.95 12.78
N ALA A 41 -2.03 10.56 13.64
CA ALA A 41 -1.70 11.84 14.26
C ALA A 41 -0.36 11.80 15.01
N GLY A 42 -0.07 10.68 15.70
CA GLY A 42 1.21 10.49 16.41
C GLY A 42 2.40 10.46 15.47
N GLN A 43 2.31 9.73 14.36
CA GLN A 43 3.39 9.68 13.36
C GLN A 43 3.62 11.05 12.69
N LEU A 44 2.55 11.78 12.38
CA LEU A 44 2.66 13.14 11.84
C LEU A 44 3.35 14.10 12.82
N GLU A 45 3.05 13.99 14.09
CA GLU A 45 3.71 14.79 15.14
C GLU A 45 5.19 14.39 15.33
N ASP A 46 5.51 13.10 15.29
CA ASP A 46 6.90 12.62 15.40
C ASP A 46 7.72 13.03 14.17
N MET A 47 7.14 12.95 12.97
CA MET A 47 7.72 13.49 11.74
C MET A 47 8.07 14.98 11.91
N ARG A 48 7.12 15.80 12.37
CA ARG A 48 7.32 17.24 12.60
C ARG A 48 8.43 17.49 13.61
N LYS A 49 8.44 16.77 14.74
CA LYS A 49 9.48 16.89 15.78
C LYS A 49 10.86 16.54 15.25
N ASN A 50 11.00 15.44 14.52
CA ASN A 50 12.27 14.97 13.99
C ASN A 50 12.84 15.94 12.94
N VAL A 51 12.01 16.46 12.02
CA VAL A 51 12.43 17.50 11.06
C VAL A 51 12.85 18.79 11.78
N THR A 52 12.05 19.26 12.76
CA THR A 52 12.36 20.48 13.50
C THR A 52 13.65 20.37 14.31
N ALA A 53 13.94 19.16 14.83
CA ALA A 53 15.17 18.86 15.55
C ALA A 53 16.39 18.61 14.63
N GLY A 54 16.22 18.69 13.32
CA GLY A 54 17.31 18.46 12.35
C GLY A 54 17.80 17.01 12.29
N LYS A 55 16.96 16.05 12.64
CA LYS A 55 17.35 14.63 12.66
C LYS A 55 17.32 14.03 11.26
N GLU A 56 18.33 13.20 10.97
CA GLU A 56 18.33 12.34 9.78
C GLU A 56 17.64 11.00 10.06
N PRO A 57 17.02 10.38 9.07
CA PRO A 57 16.89 10.80 7.66
C PRO A 57 15.75 11.79 7.38
N TRP A 58 14.96 12.19 8.39
CA TRP A 58 13.76 13.04 8.23
C TRP A 58 14.06 14.41 7.64
N LEU A 59 15.19 15.06 8.04
CA LEU A 59 15.53 16.38 7.53
C LEU A 59 15.80 16.35 6.03
N THR A 60 16.65 15.43 5.56
CA THR A 60 16.95 15.30 4.13
C THR A 60 15.68 14.94 3.35
N ALA A 61 14.87 13.97 3.82
CA ALA A 61 13.61 13.63 3.17
C ALA A 61 12.61 14.79 3.09
N TYR A 62 12.54 15.62 4.13
CA TYR A 62 11.74 16.86 4.10
C TYR A 62 12.25 17.87 3.08
N LEU A 63 13.55 18.08 3.00
CA LEU A 63 14.14 19.02 2.05
C LEU A 63 13.86 18.57 0.61
N ASP A 64 14.05 17.30 0.30
CA ASP A 64 13.75 16.73 -1.02
C ASP A 64 12.27 16.88 -1.38
N MET A 65 11.37 16.59 -0.44
CA MET A 65 9.94 16.79 -0.62
C MET A 65 9.58 18.25 -0.88
N ARG A 66 10.09 19.17 -0.06
CA ARG A 66 9.85 20.62 -0.17
C ARG A 66 10.31 21.18 -1.51
N ASP A 67 11.48 20.74 -1.97
CA ASP A 67 12.13 21.27 -3.18
C ASP A 67 11.66 20.55 -4.46
N SER A 68 10.81 19.54 -4.33
CA SER A 68 10.16 18.86 -5.46
C SER A 68 9.17 19.78 -6.20
N LYS A 69 8.79 19.38 -7.43
CA LYS A 69 7.74 20.07 -8.18
C LYS A 69 6.41 20.14 -7.41
N TYR A 70 6.14 19.13 -6.57
CA TYR A 70 4.91 18.99 -5.78
C TYR A 70 4.86 19.93 -4.55
N GLY A 71 6.04 20.35 -4.03
CA GLY A 71 6.13 21.27 -2.89
C GLY A 71 5.92 22.75 -3.24
N ALA A 72 5.89 23.10 -4.52
CA ALA A 72 5.82 24.48 -4.96
C ALA A 72 4.45 25.13 -4.73
N TYR A 73 4.39 26.31 -4.11
CA TYR A 73 3.13 27.08 -3.96
C TYR A 73 2.48 27.48 -5.30
N LYS A 74 3.27 27.59 -6.36
CA LYS A 74 2.79 27.92 -7.70
C LYS A 74 2.21 26.71 -8.44
N TYR A 75 2.24 25.51 -7.83
CA TYR A 75 1.63 24.32 -8.43
C TYR A 75 0.17 24.57 -8.79
N ARG A 76 -0.26 24.11 -9.97
CA ARG A 76 -1.63 24.26 -10.46
C ARG A 76 -2.15 22.89 -10.85
N ALA A 77 -3.33 22.55 -10.33
CA ALA A 77 -4.05 21.34 -10.72
C ALA A 77 -4.64 21.48 -12.13
N GLU A 78 -4.66 20.36 -12.84
CA GLU A 78 -5.26 20.23 -14.17
C GLU A 78 -6.33 19.12 -14.18
N PRO A 79 -7.53 19.36 -13.58
CA PRO A 79 -8.55 18.35 -13.46
C PRO A 79 -9.23 18.05 -14.80
N TYR A 80 -9.73 16.81 -14.91
CA TYR A 80 -10.48 16.30 -16.06
C TYR A 80 -11.80 15.69 -15.61
N GLU A 81 -12.83 15.84 -16.43
CA GLU A 81 -14.15 15.22 -16.19
C GLU A 81 -14.11 13.71 -16.38
N ASP A 82 -13.40 13.23 -17.42
CA ASP A 82 -13.15 11.81 -17.71
C ASP A 82 -11.64 11.57 -17.78
N VAL A 83 -11.14 10.80 -16.84
CA VAL A 83 -9.73 10.35 -16.85
C VAL A 83 -9.66 9.06 -17.66
N HIS A 84 -9.23 9.19 -18.92
CA HIS A 84 -9.17 8.08 -19.87
C HIS A 84 -7.79 7.47 -19.94
N CYS A 85 -7.62 6.26 -19.40
CA CYS A 85 -6.32 5.55 -19.31
C CYS A 85 -6.33 4.25 -20.13
N PRO A 86 -5.89 4.29 -21.42
CA PRO A 86 -5.81 3.12 -22.28
C PRO A 86 -4.65 2.21 -21.88
N ALA A 87 -4.69 0.93 -22.29
CA ALA A 87 -3.57 -0.01 -22.17
C ALA A 87 -2.52 0.18 -23.28
N GLY A 88 -1.37 -0.50 -23.12
CA GLY A 88 -0.37 -0.64 -24.18
C GLY A 88 0.44 0.62 -24.48
N GLY A 89 0.65 1.51 -23.51
CA GLY A 89 1.48 2.70 -23.67
C GLY A 89 0.89 3.78 -24.56
N LYS A 90 -0.39 3.67 -24.93
CA LYS A 90 -1.10 4.73 -25.67
C LYS A 90 -1.27 5.96 -24.78
N ALA A 91 -1.22 7.14 -25.40
CA ALA A 91 -1.46 8.39 -24.69
C ALA A 91 -2.87 8.39 -24.08
N GLY A 92 -2.94 8.59 -22.75
CA GLY A 92 -4.20 8.78 -22.02
C GLY A 92 -4.56 10.28 -21.93
N GLN A 93 -5.76 10.55 -21.40
CA GLN A 93 -6.21 11.90 -21.10
C GLN A 93 -6.44 12.02 -19.59
N GLY A 94 -5.74 12.96 -18.94
CA GLY A 94 -5.87 13.21 -17.51
C GLY A 94 -5.14 12.23 -16.58
N CYS A 95 -4.62 11.10 -17.08
CA CYS A 95 -4.00 10.07 -16.23
C CYS A 95 -2.75 10.55 -15.50
N ALA A 96 -1.83 11.21 -16.21
CA ALA A 96 -0.62 11.75 -15.58
C ALA A 96 -0.97 12.92 -14.66
N GLN A 97 -1.86 13.80 -15.10
CA GLN A 97 -2.30 14.97 -14.36
C GLN A 97 -2.93 14.56 -13.02
N GLU A 98 -3.85 13.58 -13.02
CA GLU A 98 -4.47 13.13 -11.78
C GLU A 98 -3.46 12.56 -10.78
N ARG A 99 -2.50 11.73 -11.25
CA ARG A 99 -1.44 11.20 -10.38
C ARG A 99 -0.56 12.32 -9.80
N GLU A 100 -0.11 13.23 -10.65
CA GLU A 100 0.72 14.35 -10.20
C GLU A 100 -0.04 15.26 -9.23
N ASP A 101 -1.31 15.54 -9.48
CA ASP A 101 -2.13 16.38 -8.63
C ASP A 101 -2.45 15.71 -7.28
N ALA A 102 -2.70 14.40 -7.26
CA ALA A 102 -2.87 13.65 -6.01
C ALA A 102 -1.60 13.67 -5.16
N LEU A 103 -0.44 13.44 -5.79
CA LEU A 103 0.87 13.54 -5.13
C LEU A 103 1.15 14.95 -4.63
N ALA A 104 0.79 15.98 -5.40
CA ALA A 104 0.95 17.38 -4.99
C ALA A 104 0.05 17.70 -3.79
N ALA A 105 -1.20 17.28 -3.77
CA ALA A 105 -2.10 17.49 -2.63
C ALA A 105 -1.54 16.81 -1.35
N TYR A 106 -1.06 15.57 -1.47
CA TYR A 106 -0.45 14.84 -0.35
C TYR A 106 0.84 15.52 0.13
N THR A 107 1.71 15.93 -0.79
CA THR A 107 2.93 16.69 -0.47
C THR A 107 2.60 17.98 0.28
N GLN A 108 1.63 18.75 -0.20
CA GLN A 108 1.22 20.01 0.44
C GLN A 108 0.59 19.76 1.83
N ALA A 109 -0.15 18.66 2.03
CA ALA A 109 -0.67 18.25 3.33
C ALA A 109 0.48 17.94 4.32
N LEU A 110 1.50 17.18 3.90
CA LEU A 110 2.67 16.89 4.72
C LEU A 110 3.48 18.14 5.03
N LEU A 111 3.66 19.04 4.05
CA LEU A 111 4.34 20.34 4.26
C LEU A 111 3.59 21.22 5.26
N TYR A 112 2.25 21.20 5.25
CA TYR A 112 1.45 21.84 6.27
C TYR A 112 1.73 21.28 7.66
N THR A 113 1.75 19.96 7.79
CA THR A 113 2.05 19.30 9.07
C THR A 113 3.41 19.70 9.62
N VAL A 114 4.45 19.74 8.79
CA VAL A 114 5.81 20.10 9.25
C VAL A 114 5.93 21.57 9.57
N THR A 115 5.39 22.46 8.73
CA THR A 115 5.68 23.89 8.78
C THR A 115 4.63 24.73 9.50
N GLY A 116 3.39 24.23 9.63
CA GLY A 116 2.24 25.00 10.11
C GLY A 116 1.81 26.17 9.18
N LYS A 117 2.44 26.31 8.00
CA LYS A 117 2.14 27.41 7.08
C LYS A 117 0.80 27.16 6.37
N LYS A 118 -0.19 28.01 6.64
CA LYS A 118 -1.55 27.91 6.07
C LYS A 118 -1.58 27.80 4.55
N GLN A 119 -0.63 28.43 3.86
CA GLN A 119 -0.51 28.37 2.40
C GLN A 119 -0.41 26.93 1.87
N HIS A 120 0.23 26.00 2.61
CA HIS A 120 0.28 24.58 2.22
C HIS A 120 -1.09 23.90 2.37
N ALA A 121 -1.80 24.13 3.47
CA ALA A 121 -3.17 23.61 3.63
C ALA A 121 -4.12 24.18 2.56
N GLU A 122 -4.01 25.48 2.26
CA GLU A 122 -4.77 26.15 1.19
C GLU A 122 -4.49 25.52 -0.16
N LYS A 123 -3.20 25.24 -0.48
CA LYS A 123 -2.81 24.61 -1.74
C LYS A 123 -3.33 23.16 -1.84
N ALA A 124 -3.20 22.37 -0.78
CA ALA A 124 -3.76 21.02 -0.76
C ALA A 124 -5.28 21.01 -1.03
N ARG A 125 -6.02 21.90 -0.35
CA ARG A 125 -7.46 22.06 -0.57
C ARG A 125 -7.79 22.55 -1.98
N GLU A 126 -7.06 23.54 -2.50
CA GLU A 126 -7.25 24.05 -3.86
C GLU A 126 -7.19 22.92 -4.90
N ILE A 127 -6.18 22.04 -4.79
CA ILE A 127 -6.01 20.89 -5.69
C ILE A 127 -7.17 19.90 -5.54
N MET A 128 -7.50 19.49 -4.31
CA MET A 128 -8.60 18.55 -4.04
C MET A 128 -9.97 19.12 -4.43
N ASP A 129 -10.20 20.40 -4.21
CA ASP A 129 -11.43 21.10 -4.59
C ASP A 129 -11.60 21.18 -6.12
N ALA A 130 -10.50 21.41 -6.85
CA ALA A 130 -10.52 21.45 -8.31
C ALA A 130 -10.93 20.08 -8.89
N TRP A 131 -10.31 19.01 -8.44
CA TRP A 131 -10.64 17.65 -8.91
C TRP A 131 -12.05 17.22 -8.51
N SER A 132 -12.49 17.51 -7.29
CA SER A 132 -13.85 17.16 -6.85
C SER A 132 -14.96 17.99 -7.53
N ALA A 133 -14.61 19.10 -8.16
CA ALA A 133 -15.55 19.84 -8.98
C ALA A 133 -15.74 19.23 -10.38
N GLU A 134 -14.70 18.63 -10.94
CA GLU A 134 -14.65 18.22 -12.34
C GLU A 134 -14.80 16.71 -12.54
N LEU A 135 -14.07 15.88 -11.80
CA LEU A 135 -13.99 14.44 -12.07
C LEU A 135 -15.32 13.72 -11.90
N LYS A 136 -15.74 13.01 -12.95
CA LYS A 136 -16.97 12.20 -12.98
C LYS A 136 -16.69 10.71 -13.07
N ARG A 137 -15.62 10.32 -13.78
CA ARG A 137 -15.31 8.90 -14.01
C ARG A 137 -13.88 8.66 -14.45
N HIS A 138 -13.46 7.41 -14.28
CA HIS A 138 -12.30 6.84 -14.96
C HIS A 138 -12.77 5.93 -16.11
N SER A 139 -11.99 5.86 -17.20
CA SER A 139 -12.31 5.04 -18.37
C SER A 139 -11.07 4.45 -19.03
N GLY A 140 -11.26 3.50 -19.94
CA GLY A 140 -10.17 2.74 -20.57
C GLY A 140 -9.77 1.50 -19.79
N GLU A 141 -8.87 0.69 -20.37
CA GLU A 141 -8.48 -0.62 -19.80
C GLU A 141 -7.72 -0.52 -18.48
N ASN A 142 -7.09 0.63 -18.21
CA ASN A 142 -6.38 0.89 -16.97
C ASN A 142 -7.17 1.77 -15.97
N ALA A 143 -8.47 1.97 -16.17
CA ALA A 143 -9.31 2.78 -15.30
C ALA A 143 -9.20 2.37 -13.82
N ALA A 144 -9.35 1.08 -13.53
CA ALA A 144 -9.27 0.57 -12.16
C ALA A 144 -7.87 0.73 -11.53
N LEU A 145 -6.81 0.58 -12.32
CA LEU A 145 -5.43 0.77 -11.86
C LEU A 145 -5.15 2.26 -11.58
N GLN A 146 -5.60 3.15 -12.47
CA GLN A 146 -5.50 4.60 -12.29
C GLN A 146 -6.26 5.04 -11.03
N ALA A 147 -7.52 4.63 -10.89
CA ALA A 147 -8.34 4.94 -9.71
C ALA A 147 -7.72 4.35 -8.41
N GLY A 148 -7.00 3.24 -8.51
CA GLY A 148 -6.25 2.66 -7.40
C GLY A 148 -5.09 3.56 -6.96
N TRP A 149 -4.23 3.95 -7.89
CA TRP A 149 -3.08 4.82 -7.59
C TRP A 149 -3.51 6.17 -7.02
N THR A 150 -4.47 6.82 -7.68
CA THR A 150 -4.89 8.16 -7.27
C THR A 150 -5.81 8.12 -6.06
N GLY A 151 -6.71 7.16 -5.96
CA GLY A 151 -7.64 7.04 -4.83
C GLY A 151 -6.93 6.82 -3.49
N SER A 152 -5.86 5.99 -3.45
CA SER A 152 -5.06 5.82 -2.24
C SER A 152 -4.36 7.13 -1.82
N THR A 153 -3.80 7.86 -2.78
CA THR A 153 -3.09 9.12 -2.53
C THR A 153 -4.07 10.25 -2.15
N TRP A 154 -5.22 10.35 -2.81
CA TRP A 154 -6.29 11.29 -2.46
C TRP A 154 -6.79 11.08 -1.02
N ALA A 155 -7.03 9.83 -0.62
CA ALA A 155 -7.49 9.53 0.74
C ALA A 155 -6.46 9.97 1.80
N ARG A 156 -5.16 9.75 1.57
CA ARG A 156 -4.08 10.19 2.47
C ARG A 156 -4.03 11.72 2.61
N ALA A 157 -4.10 12.43 1.49
CA ALA A 157 -4.10 13.89 1.50
C ALA A 157 -5.31 14.45 2.24
N ALA A 158 -6.48 13.89 1.95
CA ALA A 158 -7.76 14.33 2.53
C ALA A 158 -7.84 14.09 4.04
N GLU A 159 -7.37 12.93 4.52
CA GLU A 159 -7.28 12.60 5.95
C GLU A 159 -6.45 13.64 6.71
N ILE A 160 -5.24 13.92 6.22
CA ILE A 160 -4.37 14.89 6.86
C ILE A 160 -5.04 16.26 6.90
N VAL A 161 -5.57 16.74 5.79
CA VAL A 161 -6.15 18.10 5.71
C VAL A 161 -7.44 18.22 6.53
N ARG A 162 -8.33 17.21 6.47
CA ARG A 162 -9.61 17.23 7.20
C ARG A 162 -9.42 17.25 8.71
N TYR A 163 -8.46 16.49 9.21
CA TYR A 163 -8.26 16.27 10.64
C TYR A 163 -7.08 17.03 11.23
N SER A 164 -6.44 17.93 10.46
CA SER A 164 -5.43 18.86 10.97
C SER A 164 -6.05 20.15 11.47
N GLU A 165 -5.74 20.52 12.73
CA GLU A 165 -6.18 21.78 13.30
C GLU A 165 -5.71 22.98 12.44
N GLY A 166 -6.60 23.93 12.18
CA GLY A 166 -6.32 25.14 11.43
C GLY A 166 -6.19 24.96 9.90
N ALA A 167 -6.29 23.75 9.38
CA ALA A 167 -6.31 23.53 7.92
C ALA A 167 -7.56 24.11 7.25
N GLY A 168 -8.70 24.16 7.95
CA GLY A 168 -9.86 24.98 7.57
C GLY A 168 -10.55 24.55 6.26
N TRP A 169 -10.74 23.25 6.02
CA TRP A 169 -11.47 22.77 4.84
C TRP A 169 -12.97 22.88 5.05
N PRO A 170 -13.73 23.67 4.23
CA PRO A 170 -15.14 23.87 4.42
C PRO A 170 -15.95 22.57 4.24
N ALA A 171 -16.93 22.33 5.11
CA ALA A 171 -17.70 21.08 5.14
C ALA A 171 -18.43 20.74 3.83
N ASP A 172 -18.89 21.75 3.08
CA ASP A 172 -19.51 21.57 1.77
C ASP A 172 -18.51 21.07 0.72
N ARG A 173 -17.26 21.52 0.78
CA ARG A 173 -16.15 21.08 -0.08
C ARG A 173 -15.70 19.69 0.28
N VAL A 174 -15.61 19.36 1.59
CA VAL A 174 -15.37 18.00 2.05
C VAL A 174 -16.42 17.05 1.48
N ARG A 175 -17.72 17.35 1.64
CA ARG A 175 -18.79 16.50 1.08
C ARG A 175 -18.71 16.34 -0.44
N ARG A 176 -18.30 17.36 -1.17
CA ARG A 176 -18.08 17.23 -2.63
C ARG A 176 -16.93 16.28 -2.94
N PHE A 177 -15.84 16.36 -2.19
CA PHE A 177 -14.71 15.46 -2.33
C PHE A 177 -15.08 14.02 -1.95
N GLU A 178 -15.82 13.82 -0.87
CA GLU A 178 -16.41 12.52 -0.50
C GLU A 178 -17.25 11.94 -1.65
N SER A 179 -18.08 12.79 -2.27
CA SER A 179 -18.91 12.39 -3.43
C SER A 179 -18.06 11.94 -4.62
N MET A 180 -16.98 12.66 -4.95
CA MET A 180 -16.04 12.26 -6.00
C MET A 180 -15.44 10.88 -5.72
N LEU A 181 -14.95 10.62 -4.50
CA LEU A 181 -14.42 9.32 -4.15
C LEU A 181 -15.47 8.19 -4.26
N ARG A 182 -16.72 8.45 -3.82
CA ARG A 182 -17.81 7.48 -3.90
C ARG A 182 -18.25 7.17 -5.33
N THR A 183 -18.23 8.16 -6.22
CA THR A 183 -18.82 8.02 -7.56
C THR A 183 -17.81 7.74 -8.65
N ALA A 184 -16.57 8.24 -8.54
CA ALA A 184 -15.54 8.07 -9.56
C ALA A 184 -14.49 7.02 -9.21
N HIS A 185 -14.10 6.86 -7.93
CA HIS A 185 -13.04 5.92 -7.54
C HIS A 185 -13.57 4.58 -7.02
N LEU A 186 -14.47 4.57 -6.03
CA LEU A 186 -14.96 3.33 -5.43
C LEU A 186 -15.52 2.31 -6.44
N PRO A 187 -16.31 2.68 -7.46
CA PRO A 187 -16.82 1.71 -8.43
C PRO A 187 -15.71 0.98 -9.20
N GLU A 188 -14.59 1.65 -9.45
CA GLU A 188 -13.44 1.07 -10.15
C GLU A 188 -12.61 0.16 -9.24
N VAL A 189 -12.30 0.61 -8.02
CA VAL A 189 -11.41 -0.13 -7.10
C VAL A 189 -12.13 -1.25 -6.35
N ALA A 190 -13.43 -1.16 -6.14
CA ALA A 190 -14.22 -2.21 -5.48
C ALA A 190 -14.46 -3.44 -6.38
N ARG A 191 -14.32 -3.30 -7.70
CA ARG A 191 -14.56 -4.40 -8.65
C ARG A 191 -13.47 -5.46 -8.49
N LYS A 192 -13.87 -6.68 -8.10
CA LYS A 192 -12.97 -7.82 -7.99
C LYS A 192 -12.75 -8.45 -9.37
N VAL A 193 -11.48 -8.58 -9.77
CA VAL A 193 -11.06 -9.31 -10.98
C VAL A 193 -9.99 -10.33 -10.56
N PRO A 194 -10.39 -11.56 -10.20
CA PRO A 194 -9.50 -12.51 -9.51
C PRO A 194 -8.30 -12.99 -10.32
N ASP A 195 -8.39 -12.97 -11.65
CA ASP A 195 -7.38 -13.46 -12.58
C ASP A 195 -6.44 -12.37 -13.13
N VAL A 196 -6.56 -11.11 -12.65
CA VAL A 196 -5.57 -10.08 -12.97
C VAL A 196 -4.28 -10.27 -12.17
N ASN A 197 -3.20 -9.65 -12.63
CA ASN A 197 -1.96 -9.55 -11.87
C ASN A 197 -2.22 -8.99 -10.48
N GLY A 198 -1.52 -9.55 -9.49
CA GLY A 198 -1.85 -9.31 -8.11
C GLY A 198 -1.52 -7.92 -7.61
N ASP A 199 -0.53 -7.23 -8.22
CA ASP A 199 -0.22 -5.83 -7.94
C ASP A 199 -1.44 -4.92 -8.13
N ARG A 200 -2.16 -5.11 -9.26
CA ARG A 200 -3.36 -4.32 -9.58
C ARG A 200 -4.47 -4.50 -8.55
N ASP A 201 -4.63 -5.73 -8.06
CA ASP A 201 -5.64 -6.06 -7.05
C ASP A 201 -5.27 -5.47 -5.68
N LEU A 202 -4.00 -5.52 -5.31
CA LEU A 202 -3.48 -4.94 -4.07
C LEU A 202 -3.54 -3.40 -4.09
N VAL A 203 -3.16 -2.76 -5.20
CA VAL A 203 -3.28 -1.30 -5.37
C VAL A 203 -4.74 -0.84 -5.30
N ALA A 204 -5.66 -1.57 -5.93
CA ALA A 204 -7.09 -1.27 -5.82
C ALA A 204 -7.61 -1.45 -4.37
N THR A 205 -7.07 -2.43 -3.63
CA THR A 205 -7.42 -2.66 -2.23
C THR A 205 -6.85 -1.56 -1.31
N ASP A 206 -5.63 -1.06 -1.58
CA ASP A 206 -5.04 0.09 -0.86
C ASP A 206 -5.93 1.34 -1.00
N ALA A 207 -6.40 1.64 -2.22
CA ALA A 207 -7.34 2.72 -2.42
C ALA A 207 -8.68 2.47 -1.71
N ALA A 208 -9.24 1.27 -1.83
CA ALA A 208 -10.53 0.96 -1.23
C ALA A 208 -10.51 1.11 0.29
N ILE A 209 -9.46 0.61 0.98
CA ILE A 209 -9.35 0.70 2.45
C ILE A 209 -9.12 2.16 2.90
N GLY A 210 -8.28 2.92 2.18
CA GLY A 210 -8.03 4.33 2.50
C GLY A 210 -9.27 5.20 2.30
N ILE A 211 -9.97 5.00 1.19
CA ILE A 211 -11.24 5.70 0.92
C ILE A 211 -12.30 5.33 1.96
N ALA A 212 -12.38 4.05 2.34
CA ALA A 212 -13.34 3.58 3.35
C ALA A 212 -13.14 4.26 4.70
N VAL A 213 -11.88 4.39 5.16
CA VAL A 213 -11.56 5.13 6.40
C VAL A 213 -11.98 6.60 6.26
N PHE A 214 -11.58 7.30 5.19
CA PHE A 214 -11.93 8.71 5.01
C PHE A 214 -13.44 8.97 4.93
N LEU A 215 -14.21 8.00 4.42
CA LEU A 215 -15.67 8.10 4.26
C LEU A 215 -16.47 7.53 5.43
N ASP A 216 -15.84 7.01 6.47
CA ASP A 216 -16.49 6.27 7.57
C ASP A 216 -17.34 5.08 7.08
N ASP A 217 -16.83 4.34 6.06
CA ASP A 217 -17.54 3.26 5.36
C ASP A 217 -17.03 1.88 5.82
N HIS A 218 -17.64 1.34 6.89
CA HIS A 218 -17.27 0.04 7.46
C HIS A 218 -17.45 -1.13 6.48
N ASP A 219 -18.49 -1.11 5.66
CA ASP A 219 -18.78 -2.18 4.70
C ASP A 219 -17.67 -2.29 3.63
N THR A 220 -17.23 -1.15 3.11
CA THR A 220 -16.11 -1.09 2.16
C THR A 220 -14.79 -1.48 2.84
N PHE A 221 -14.56 -1.08 4.08
CA PHE A 221 -13.37 -1.44 4.87
C PHE A 221 -13.27 -2.96 5.07
N ASP A 222 -14.35 -3.59 5.53
CA ASP A 222 -14.39 -5.04 5.77
C ASP A 222 -14.21 -5.85 4.47
N LYS A 223 -14.79 -5.40 3.36
CA LYS A 223 -14.57 -5.99 2.03
C LYS A 223 -13.11 -5.87 1.59
N ALA A 224 -12.46 -4.74 1.85
CA ALA A 224 -11.05 -4.55 1.55
C ALA A 224 -10.16 -5.49 2.39
N LEU A 225 -10.44 -5.66 3.69
CA LEU A 225 -9.74 -6.63 4.54
C LEU A 225 -9.88 -8.07 4.04
N ALA A 226 -11.09 -8.47 3.67
CA ALA A 226 -11.35 -9.80 3.14
C ALA A 226 -10.60 -10.03 1.80
N ARG A 227 -10.59 -9.03 0.92
CA ARG A 227 -9.86 -9.08 -0.35
C ARG A 227 -8.35 -9.18 -0.15
N PHE A 228 -7.80 -8.43 0.79
CA PHE A 228 -6.39 -8.49 1.17
C PHE A 228 -5.99 -9.90 1.64
N ARG A 229 -6.78 -10.50 2.54
CA ARG A 229 -6.55 -11.84 3.07
C ARG A 229 -6.60 -12.94 2.01
N ASP A 230 -7.42 -12.75 0.99
CA ASP A 230 -7.48 -13.65 -0.16
C ASP A 230 -6.29 -13.47 -1.12
N ARG A 231 -5.91 -12.21 -1.38
CA ARG A 231 -4.89 -11.89 -2.39
C ARG A 231 -3.47 -12.12 -1.91
N VAL A 232 -3.11 -11.71 -0.70
CA VAL A 232 -1.73 -11.76 -0.22
C VAL A 232 -1.13 -13.17 -0.26
N PRO A 233 -1.80 -14.22 0.24
CA PRO A 233 -1.28 -15.59 0.13
C PRO A 233 -1.16 -16.10 -1.30
N ALA A 234 -1.98 -15.62 -2.22
CA ALA A 234 -1.95 -16.00 -3.63
C ALA A 234 -0.95 -15.19 -4.47
N TYR A 235 -0.34 -14.17 -3.88
CA TYR A 235 0.66 -13.33 -4.53
C TYR A 235 2.08 -13.61 -4.03
N PHE A 236 2.27 -13.75 -2.73
CA PHE A 236 3.56 -13.97 -2.08
C PHE A 236 3.69 -15.43 -1.68
N TYR A 237 4.52 -16.19 -2.38
CA TYR A 237 4.71 -17.61 -2.12
C TYR A 237 5.59 -17.87 -0.90
N LEU A 238 5.22 -18.87 -0.11
CA LEU A 238 6.06 -19.49 0.92
C LEU A 238 6.08 -21.00 0.75
N ASP A 239 7.19 -21.66 1.09
CA ASP A 239 7.36 -23.12 1.00
C ASP A 239 6.27 -23.88 1.80
N LYS A 240 5.74 -23.28 2.86
CA LYS A 240 4.62 -23.84 3.65
C LYS A 240 3.28 -23.91 2.89
N ASP A 241 3.14 -23.21 1.76
CA ASP A 241 1.94 -23.26 0.91
C ASP A 241 1.86 -24.57 0.11
N GLY A 242 2.95 -25.32 0.08
CA GLY A 242 3.09 -26.56 -0.66
C GLY A 242 3.94 -26.41 -1.92
N ARG A 243 3.88 -27.39 -2.82
CA ARG A 243 4.71 -27.43 -4.02
C ARG A 243 4.40 -26.33 -5.03
N LEU A 244 3.16 -25.86 -5.05
CA LEU A 244 2.68 -24.82 -5.98
C LEU A 244 2.09 -23.64 -5.20
N PRO A 245 2.16 -22.43 -5.73
CA PRO A 245 1.52 -21.28 -5.13
C PRO A 245 -0.01 -21.44 -5.01
N LEU A 246 -0.57 -20.73 -4.04
CA LEU A 246 -2.01 -20.60 -3.91
C LEU A 246 -2.59 -19.77 -5.07
N THR A 247 -3.86 -19.96 -5.36
CA THR A 247 -4.59 -19.22 -6.40
C THR A 247 -5.62 -18.29 -5.77
N PRO A 248 -5.86 -17.09 -6.34
CA PRO A 248 -6.88 -16.20 -5.83
C PRO A 248 -8.28 -16.85 -5.94
N ALA A 249 -9.10 -16.65 -4.92
CA ALA A 249 -10.46 -17.20 -4.90
C ALA A 249 -11.28 -16.65 -6.08
N GLY A 250 -11.91 -17.57 -6.82
CA GLY A 250 -12.72 -17.23 -8.00
C GLY A 250 -11.93 -16.96 -9.29
N SER A 251 -10.58 -17.11 -9.30
CA SER A 251 -9.77 -16.92 -10.50
C SER A 251 -9.98 -17.97 -11.59
N GLY A 252 -10.53 -19.13 -11.27
CA GLY A 252 -10.68 -20.26 -12.20
C GLY A 252 -9.33 -20.86 -12.64
N ILE A 253 -8.24 -20.57 -11.92
CA ILE A 253 -6.92 -21.16 -12.17
C ILE A 253 -6.89 -22.53 -11.48
N THR A 254 -7.23 -23.58 -12.23
CA THR A 254 -7.43 -24.93 -11.70
C THR A 254 -6.40 -25.94 -12.18
N THR A 255 -5.51 -25.57 -13.10
CA THR A 255 -4.48 -26.46 -13.65
C THR A 255 -3.08 -25.91 -13.44
N PRO A 256 -2.05 -26.79 -13.27
CA PRO A 256 -0.66 -26.35 -13.15
C PRO A 256 -0.19 -25.49 -14.34
N GLN A 257 -0.65 -25.75 -15.55
CA GLN A 257 -0.30 -25.00 -16.75
C GLN A 257 -0.85 -23.55 -16.67
N ARG A 258 -2.12 -23.39 -16.25
CA ARG A 258 -2.70 -22.05 -16.06
C ARG A 258 -2.01 -21.30 -14.93
N LEU A 259 -1.66 -22.00 -13.83
CA LEU A 259 -0.90 -21.42 -12.73
C LEU A 259 0.49 -20.96 -13.20
N THR A 260 1.23 -21.79 -13.92
CA THR A 260 2.55 -21.42 -14.48
C THR A 260 2.44 -20.20 -15.41
N SER A 261 1.41 -20.16 -16.25
CA SER A 261 1.16 -18.99 -17.12
C SER A 261 0.86 -17.74 -16.29
N TYR A 262 0.04 -17.84 -15.26
CA TYR A 262 -0.29 -16.74 -14.36
C TYR A 262 0.92 -16.24 -13.57
N TRP A 263 1.89 -17.13 -13.24
CA TRP A 263 3.15 -16.80 -12.60
C TRP A 263 4.28 -16.51 -13.60
N HIS A 264 3.96 -15.95 -14.76
CA HIS A 264 4.90 -15.54 -15.81
C HIS A 264 5.94 -16.60 -16.17
N ARG A 265 5.48 -17.87 -16.30
CA ARG A 265 6.25 -19.06 -16.67
C ARG A 265 7.23 -19.56 -15.59
N GLN A 266 7.16 -19.05 -14.36
CA GLN A 266 7.94 -19.60 -13.27
C GLN A 266 7.42 -20.99 -12.87
N THR A 267 8.35 -21.96 -12.75
CA THR A 267 8.03 -23.38 -12.46
C THR A 267 8.66 -23.88 -11.17
N THR A 268 9.67 -23.19 -10.65
CA THR A 268 10.36 -23.51 -9.40
C THR A 268 10.05 -22.44 -8.39
N PHE A 269 9.41 -22.83 -7.28
CA PHE A 269 8.97 -21.91 -6.26
C PHE A 269 9.80 -22.08 -4.98
N LYS A 270 10.22 -20.98 -4.40
CA LYS A 270 10.87 -20.87 -3.09
C LYS A 270 10.31 -19.67 -2.38
N SER A 271 10.30 -19.70 -1.04
CA SER A 271 9.81 -18.58 -0.22
C SER A 271 10.36 -17.24 -0.70
N GLY A 272 9.48 -16.26 -0.87
CA GLY A 272 9.80 -14.93 -1.34
C GLY A 272 9.54 -14.68 -2.85
N VAL A 273 9.37 -15.72 -3.67
CA VAL A 273 8.91 -15.51 -5.05
C VAL A 273 7.50 -14.94 -5.03
N THR A 274 7.25 -13.93 -5.85
CA THR A 274 5.93 -13.32 -6.02
C THR A 274 5.36 -13.63 -7.39
N GLN A 275 4.05 -13.46 -7.54
CA GLN A 275 3.36 -13.76 -8.79
C GLN A 275 3.97 -13.02 -9.99
N GLU A 276 4.53 -11.84 -9.77
CA GLU A 276 5.09 -10.98 -10.83
C GLU A 276 6.63 -10.90 -10.83
N THR A 277 7.33 -11.71 -10.03
CA THR A 277 8.81 -11.73 -10.02
C THR A 277 9.41 -11.88 -11.42
N CYS A 278 8.80 -12.74 -12.27
CA CYS A 278 9.27 -12.96 -13.63
C CYS A 278 8.57 -12.09 -14.68
N ARG A 279 7.74 -11.15 -14.26
CA ARG A 279 7.27 -10.05 -15.08
C ARG A 279 8.28 -8.90 -15.06
N ASP A 280 8.41 -8.28 -13.91
CA ASP A 280 9.45 -7.30 -13.53
C ASP A 280 9.36 -6.94 -12.06
N VAL A 281 10.45 -6.42 -11.48
CA VAL A 281 10.54 -6.09 -10.05
C VAL A 281 9.83 -4.77 -9.71
N GLU A 282 9.52 -3.93 -10.69
CA GLU A 282 8.76 -2.69 -10.46
C GLU A 282 7.33 -3.01 -10.01
N HIS A 283 6.65 -3.93 -10.69
CA HIS A 283 5.31 -4.38 -10.27
C HIS A 283 5.34 -5.15 -8.93
N VAL A 284 6.42 -5.89 -8.66
CA VAL A 284 6.64 -6.45 -7.31
C VAL A 284 6.70 -5.33 -6.27
N GLY A 285 7.42 -4.25 -6.57
CA GLY A 285 7.48 -3.05 -5.72
C GLY A 285 6.09 -2.44 -5.46
N HIS A 286 5.25 -2.34 -6.49
CA HIS A 286 3.87 -1.86 -6.33
C HIS A 286 3.06 -2.74 -5.37
N ALA A 287 3.16 -4.06 -5.51
CA ALA A 287 2.47 -5.00 -4.63
C ALA A 287 2.98 -4.95 -3.19
N VAL A 288 4.30 -4.84 -3.00
CA VAL A 288 4.94 -4.66 -1.68
C VAL A 288 4.44 -3.39 -1.01
N ALA A 289 4.48 -2.26 -1.73
CA ALA A 289 3.99 -0.98 -1.21
C ALA A 289 2.52 -1.06 -0.81
N ALA A 290 1.65 -1.51 -1.73
CA ALA A 290 0.23 -1.63 -1.45
C ALA A 290 -0.06 -2.55 -0.25
N THR A 291 0.68 -3.67 -0.11
CA THR A 291 0.56 -4.58 1.03
C THR A 291 0.92 -3.88 2.34
N ALA A 292 2.02 -3.14 2.37
CA ALA A 292 2.46 -2.39 3.54
C ALA A 292 1.49 -1.23 3.89
N HIS A 293 1.00 -0.51 2.89
CA HIS A 293 0.02 0.58 3.06
C HIS A 293 -1.30 0.10 3.65
N ILE A 294 -1.83 -1.02 3.13
CA ILE A 294 -3.06 -1.64 3.64
C ILE A 294 -2.87 -2.06 5.09
N ALA A 295 -1.76 -2.75 5.38
CA ALA A 295 -1.48 -3.23 6.72
C ALA A 295 -1.29 -2.07 7.72
N GLU A 296 -0.65 -0.97 7.30
CA GLU A 296 -0.46 0.22 8.12
C GLU A 296 -1.78 0.95 8.40
N THR A 297 -2.60 1.15 7.36
CA THR A 297 -3.94 1.72 7.49
C THR A 297 -4.83 0.88 8.41
N ALA A 298 -4.87 -0.45 8.21
CA ALA A 298 -5.62 -1.36 9.06
C ALA A 298 -5.16 -1.33 10.52
N ARG A 299 -3.84 -1.25 10.75
CA ARG A 299 -3.26 -1.15 12.09
C ARG A 299 -3.70 0.12 12.82
N HIS A 300 -3.77 1.26 12.13
CA HIS A 300 -4.29 2.49 12.72
C HIS A 300 -5.76 2.36 13.14
N GLN A 301 -6.48 1.45 12.51
CA GLN A 301 -7.85 1.11 12.85
C GLN A 301 -7.96 -0.07 13.84
N GLY A 302 -6.84 -0.52 14.42
CA GLY A 302 -6.83 -1.61 15.41
C GLY A 302 -6.87 -3.03 14.82
N VAL A 303 -6.68 -3.19 13.51
CA VAL A 303 -6.63 -4.50 12.83
C VAL A 303 -5.19 -4.85 12.47
N ASP A 304 -4.62 -5.87 13.13
CA ASP A 304 -3.23 -6.30 12.92
C ASP A 304 -3.09 -7.27 11.74
N LEU A 305 -2.98 -6.72 10.53
CA LEU A 305 -2.69 -7.52 9.33
C LEU A 305 -1.21 -7.92 9.23
N TYR A 306 -0.31 -7.25 9.93
CA TYR A 306 1.11 -7.63 9.90
C TYR A 306 1.32 -9.03 10.48
N SER A 307 0.67 -9.36 11.61
CA SER A 307 0.75 -10.70 12.19
C SER A 307 0.30 -11.82 11.23
N GLU A 308 -0.55 -11.49 10.25
CA GLU A 308 -1.03 -12.42 9.23
C GLU A 308 -0.06 -12.54 8.03
N THR A 309 0.75 -11.50 7.74
CA THR A 309 1.45 -11.35 6.46
C THR A 309 2.96 -11.11 6.55
N GLU A 310 3.51 -10.83 7.73
CA GLU A 310 4.93 -10.48 7.91
C GLU A 310 5.91 -11.51 7.33
N ASP A 311 5.66 -12.81 7.51
CA ASP A 311 6.50 -13.88 6.96
C ASP A 311 6.61 -13.78 5.42
N ARG A 312 5.47 -13.48 4.75
CA ARG A 312 5.39 -13.40 3.29
C ARG A 312 6.07 -12.15 2.77
N LEU A 313 5.79 -11.03 3.42
CA LEU A 313 6.36 -9.74 3.05
C LEU A 313 7.88 -9.73 3.29
N ALA A 314 8.35 -10.25 4.42
CA ALA A 314 9.77 -10.37 4.75
C ALA A 314 10.52 -11.26 3.74
N ALA A 315 9.97 -12.43 3.39
CA ALA A 315 10.58 -13.32 2.42
C ALA A 315 10.67 -12.69 1.03
N ALA A 316 9.61 -12.00 0.59
CA ALA A 316 9.59 -11.31 -0.70
C ALA A 316 10.59 -10.15 -0.75
N LEU A 317 10.62 -9.34 0.29
CA LEU A 317 11.56 -8.23 0.41
C LEU A 317 13.02 -8.71 0.37
N ASP A 318 13.36 -9.73 1.15
CA ASP A 318 14.74 -10.25 1.21
C ASP A 318 15.17 -10.87 -0.12
N LEU A 319 14.29 -11.60 -0.80
CA LEU A 319 14.61 -12.14 -2.12
C LEU A 319 14.90 -11.01 -3.11
N HIS A 320 13.97 -10.07 -3.29
CA HIS A 320 14.10 -9.04 -4.32
C HIS A 320 15.16 -8.00 -3.98
N ALA A 321 15.33 -7.62 -2.72
CA ALA A 321 16.44 -6.79 -2.28
C ALA A 321 17.79 -7.50 -2.48
N GLY A 322 17.86 -8.81 -2.24
CA GLY A 322 19.04 -9.63 -2.51
C GLY A 322 19.41 -9.66 -3.99
N LEU A 323 18.43 -9.83 -4.88
CA LEU A 323 18.61 -9.75 -6.33
C LEU A 323 19.12 -8.36 -6.75
N GLN A 324 18.50 -7.30 -6.26
CA GLN A 324 18.90 -5.93 -6.58
C GLN A 324 20.26 -5.55 -6.00
N ASN A 325 20.62 -6.06 -4.82
CA ASN A 325 21.94 -5.84 -4.21
C ASN A 325 23.07 -6.57 -4.94
N SER A 326 22.80 -7.79 -5.44
CA SER A 326 23.80 -8.62 -6.14
C SER A 326 23.87 -8.33 -7.63
N GLY A 327 22.81 -7.79 -8.24
CA GLY A 327 22.67 -7.64 -9.68
C GLY A 327 22.60 -8.98 -10.43
N ARG A 328 22.24 -10.08 -9.77
CA ARG A 328 22.22 -11.44 -10.33
C ARG A 328 21.00 -12.21 -9.86
N ALA A 329 20.35 -12.91 -10.79
CA ALA A 329 19.31 -13.89 -10.50
C ALA A 329 19.88 -15.32 -10.64
N PRO A 330 19.49 -16.27 -9.77
CA PRO A 330 19.88 -17.67 -9.93
C PRO A 330 19.14 -18.28 -11.14
N ALA A 331 19.76 -19.25 -11.81
CA ALA A 331 19.22 -19.87 -13.03
C ALA A 331 17.80 -20.47 -12.88
N TRP A 332 17.41 -20.88 -11.68
CA TRP A 332 16.08 -21.42 -11.40
C TRP A 332 14.97 -20.35 -11.35
N LEU A 333 15.34 -19.09 -11.18
CA LEU A 333 14.40 -17.96 -11.05
C LEU A 333 14.34 -17.22 -12.40
N CYS A 334 13.21 -17.24 -13.05
CA CYS A 334 12.94 -16.54 -14.32
C CYS A 334 13.96 -16.86 -15.43
N GLY A 335 14.56 -18.07 -15.40
CA GLY A 335 15.62 -18.43 -16.36
C GLY A 335 16.98 -17.74 -16.09
N GLY A 336 17.18 -17.11 -14.94
CA GLY A 336 18.41 -16.40 -14.56
C GLY A 336 18.38 -14.90 -14.83
N GLU A 337 17.25 -14.37 -15.30
CA GLU A 337 17.08 -12.95 -15.62
C GLU A 337 15.87 -12.38 -14.88
N VAL A 338 16.08 -11.26 -14.18
CA VAL A 338 15.02 -10.52 -13.48
C VAL A 338 15.24 -9.04 -13.75
N GLU A 339 14.24 -8.39 -14.30
CA GLU A 339 14.30 -6.98 -14.71
C GLU A 339 13.69 -6.04 -13.69
N GLY A 340 14.09 -4.76 -13.73
CA GLY A 340 13.51 -3.69 -12.93
C GLY A 340 14.13 -3.54 -11.55
N LYS A 341 13.53 -2.66 -10.74
CA LYS A 341 13.91 -2.34 -9.36
C LYS A 341 12.65 -2.19 -8.51
N LEU A 342 12.77 -2.46 -7.20
CA LEU A 342 11.66 -2.34 -6.26
C LEU A 342 11.07 -0.92 -6.16
N GLY A 343 11.86 0.11 -6.43
CA GLY A 343 11.44 1.49 -6.18
C GLY A 343 11.52 1.90 -4.70
N PRO A 344 10.87 3.03 -4.33
CA PRO A 344 10.96 3.63 -2.99
C PRO A 344 9.94 3.01 -2.01
N VAL A 345 9.95 1.65 -1.83
CA VAL A 345 8.85 0.89 -1.19
C VAL A 345 9.26 0.15 0.09
N LEU A 346 10.45 0.42 0.63
CA LEU A 346 11.01 -0.38 1.72
C LEU A 346 10.73 0.19 3.10
N GLU A 347 10.47 1.49 3.20
CA GLU A 347 10.50 2.23 4.45
C GLU A 347 9.50 1.74 5.48
N ILE A 348 8.25 1.53 5.08
CA ILE A 348 7.19 1.10 6.00
C ILE A 348 7.48 -0.29 6.56
N ALA A 349 7.90 -1.23 5.71
CA ALA A 349 8.25 -2.58 6.14
C ALA A 349 9.45 -2.56 7.09
N VAL A 350 10.51 -1.82 6.76
CA VAL A 350 11.70 -1.69 7.60
C VAL A 350 11.38 -1.02 8.94
N HIS A 351 10.54 0.03 8.94
CA HIS A 351 10.03 0.68 10.15
C HIS A 351 9.29 -0.31 11.08
N ARG A 352 8.63 -1.32 10.51
CA ARG A 352 7.97 -2.39 11.24
C ARG A 352 8.89 -3.55 11.62
N GLY A 353 10.19 -3.45 11.34
CA GLY A 353 11.16 -4.52 11.58
C GLY A 353 11.03 -5.69 10.60
N ILE A 354 10.24 -5.53 9.52
CA ILE A 354 10.01 -6.56 8.50
C ILE A 354 11.12 -6.49 7.45
N GLY A 355 11.63 -7.65 7.06
CA GLY A 355 12.76 -7.80 6.16
C GLY A 355 14.10 -8.06 6.88
N GLY A 356 14.96 -8.81 6.23
CA GLY A 356 16.25 -9.23 6.73
C GLY A 356 17.39 -8.29 6.34
N PRO A 357 18.63 -8.79 6.39
CA PRO A 357 19.83 -7.98 6.10
C PRO A 357 19.86 -7.40 4.68
N ALA A 358 19.36 -8.13 3.68
CA ALA A 358 19.35 -7.65 2.29
C ALA A 358 18.41 -6.45 2.11
N THR A 359 17.23 -6.51 2.74
CA THR A 359 16.23 -5.44 2.74
C THR A 359 16.76 -4.18 3.41
N ARG A 360 17.32 -4.31 4.63
CA ARG A 360 17.90 -3.17 5.37
C ARG A 360 19.04 -2.51 4.61
N LYS A 361 19.96 -3.31 4.05
CA LYS A 361 21.07 -2.79 3.23
C LYS A 361 20.57 -2.02 2.01
N LEU A 362 19.50 -2.49 1.36
CA LEU A 362 18.93 -1.79 0.21
C LEU A 362 18.26 -0.48 0.66
N ALA A 363 17.47 -0.49 1.73
CA ALA A 363 16.82 0.69 2.28
C ALA A 363 17.84 1.78 2.65
N GLU A 364 18.90 1.44 3.40
CA GLU A 364 19.99 2.37 3.76
C GLU A 364 20.62 3.03 2.53
N ARG A 365 20.81 2.26 1.44
CA ARG A 365 21.43 2.75 0.21
C ARG A 365 20.52 3.66 -0.61
N THR A 366 19.20 3.49 -0.50
CA THR A 366 18.21 4.20 -1.31
C THR A 366 17.51 5.34 -0.57
N ARG A 367 17.82 5.53 0.71
CA ARG A 367 17.32 6.67 1.51
C ARG A 367 17.91 8.00 1.05
N PRO A 368 17.12 9.08 1.08
CA PRO A 368 15.68 9.07 1.37
C PRO A 368 14.86 8.54 0.19
N ALA A 369 13.83 7.76 0.50
CA ALA A 369 12.86 7.32 -0.48
C ALA A 369 11.96 8.49 -0.89
N GLY A 370 11.99 8.83 -2.17
CA GLY A 370 11.18 9.90 -2.75
C GLY A 370 9.79 9.43 -3.16
N THR A 371 9.48 9.55 -4.46
CA THR A 371 8.22 9.08 -5.04
C THR A 371 8.47 8.19 -6.25
N ASN A 372 7.52 7.29 -6.54
CA ASN A 372 7.47 6.55 -7.80
C ASN A 372 6.59 7.23 -8.87
N ASP A 373 6.13 8.47 -8.62
CA ASP A 373 5.23 9.25 -9.47
C ASP A 373 3.88 8.58 -9.79
N LEU A 374 3.52 7.54 -9.02
CA LEU A 374 2.24 6.84 -9.12
C LEU A 374 1.41 7.01 -7.82
N PHE A 375 1.85 6.36 -6.71
CA PHE A 375 1.10 6.34 -5.44
C PHE A 375 2.00 6.17 -4.20
N VAL A 376 3.28 5.89 -4.37
CA VAL A 376 4.25 5.81 -3.28
C VAL A 376 4.99 7.13 -3.19
N ALA A 377 4.99 7.76 -2.01
CA ALA A 377 5.65 9.04 -1.85
C ALA A 377 6.04 9.31 -0.39
N TRP A 378 7.26 9.81 -0.21
CA TRP A 378 7.78 10.42 1.00
C TRP A 378 7.83 9.49 2.23
N GLU A 379 7.98 8.18 2.01
CA GLU A 379 7.91 7.20 3.08
C GLU A 379 9.08 7.32 4.07
N THR A 380 10.28 7.73 3.65
CA THR A 380 11.36 8.05 4.59
C THR A 380 10.97 9.19 5.52
N LEU A 381 10.22 10.18 5.04
CA LEU A 381 9.75 11.27 5.89
C LEU A 381 8.70 10.80 6.90
N THR A 382 7.76 9.97 6.47
CA THR A 382 6.63 9.55 7.31
C THR A 382 6.93 8.33 8.19
N HIS A 383 7.85 7.45 7.78
CA HIS A 383 8.18 6.18 8.44
C HIS A 383 9.68 5.94 8.62
N GLY A 384 10.54 6.90 8.31
CA GLY A 384 11.99 6.79 8.50
C GLY A 384 12.33 6.71 9.99
N GLY A 385 12.91 5.57 10.47
CA GLY A 385 13.29 5.41 11.86
C GLY A 385 13.83 4.02 12.13
#